data_d2e0b8fa2b52581b98e1aa884a38e79e
#
_entry.id   d2e0b8fa2b52581b98e1aa884a38e79e
#
_cell.length_a   1.000
_cell.length_b   1.000
_cell.length_c   1.000
_cell.angle_alpha   90.00
_cell.angle_beta   90.00
_cell.angle_gamma   90.00
#
_symmetry.space_group_name_H-M   'P 1'
#
loop_
_entity.id
_entity.type
_entity.pdbx_description
1 polymer ?
#
loop_
_entity_poly.entity_id
_entity_poly.type
_entity_poly.pdbx_seq_one_letter_code
_entity_poly.pdbx_strand_id
1 'polypeptide(L)'
;QVMHRIREKGWNVIGVTSPGEQEGKTFTAVNLAASIAMDVTQSVLLVDANLRHPSVHEMFDLGECQGLADYLLDDVPIEQLLVHPGIGRFVLLPGGRTVSHSAEALTSPKMLALVEECKHRYQSRMILFDLPPLLKTSDVLAFAPHLDALLLVVEEGRTKAEDVERALSLIKQSTPVLGTVVNKVGHATATPATMKRMI
;
A
#
# COMPACT_ATOMS: atom_id res chain seq x y z
N GLN A 1 -7.85 -12.83 8.45
CA GLN A 1 -8.91 -11.79 8.62
C GLN A 1 -8.91 -10.80 7.45
N VAL A 2 -7.76 -10.19 7.10
CA VAL A 2 -7.64 -9.20 5.99
C VAL A 2 -8.16 -9.81 4.68
N MET A 3 -7.62 -10.95 4.23
CA MET A 3 -8.00 -11.61 2.99
C MET A 3 -9.47 -12.05 2.97
N HIS A 4 -10.04 -12.43 4.11
CA HIS A 4 -11.45 -12.80 4.20
C HIS A 4 -12.36 -11.60 3.90
N ARG A 5 -12.10 -10.45 4.52
CA ARG A 5 -12.85 -9.20 4.26
C ARG A 5 -12.73 -8.74 2.80
N ILE A 6 -11.52 -8.81 2.24
CA ILE A 6 -11.27 -8.43 0.85
C ILE A 6 -12.13 -9.28 -0.10
N ARG A 7 -12.12 -10.61 0.07
CA ARG A 7 -12.90 -11.53 -0.76
C ARG A 7 -14.42 -11.34 -0.59
N GLU A 8 -14.90 -11.15 0.63
CA GLU A 8 -16.31 -10.91 0.93
C GLU A 8 -16.86 -9.66 0.25
N LYS A 9 -16.05 -8.60 0.15
CA LYS A 9 -16.42 -7.32 -0.46
C LYS A 9 -16.12 -7.22 -1.95
N GLY A 10 -15.42 -8.19 -2.52
CA GLY A 10 -14.97 -8.15 -3.91
C GLY A 10 -13.91 -7.07 -4.18
N TRP A 11 -13.19 -6.63 -3.16
CA TRP A 11 -12.14 -5.63 -3.29
C TRP A 11 -10.85 -6.25 -3.85
N ASN A 12 -10.17 -5.53 -4.72
CA ASN A 12 -8.90 -5.97 -5.28
C ASN A 12 -7.81 -4.88 -5.31
N VAL A 13 -8.16 -3.62 -4.99
CA VAL A 13 -7.23 -2.49 -4.99
C VAL A 13 -7.14 -1.89 -3.58
N ILE A 14 -6.06 -2.17 -2.87
CA ILE A 14 -5.88 -1.83 -1.46
C ILE A 14 -4.67 -0.91 -1.29
N GLY A 15 -4.87 0.22 -0.61
CA GLY A 15 -3.78 1.07 -0.16
C GLY A 15 -3.28 0.63 1.23
N VAL A 16 -1.98 0.72 1.44
CA VAL A 16 -1.34 0.55 2.75
C VAL A 16 -0.68 1.86 3.14
N THR A 17 -1.06 2.41 4.26
CA THR A 17 -0.53 3.68 4.77
C THR A 17 -0.35 3.63 6.29
N SER A 18 0.18 4.69 6.88
CA SER A 18 0.35 4.87 8.33
C SER A 18 0.04 6.31 8.73
N PRO A 19 -0.32 6.62 9.97
CA PRO A 19 -0.45 7.99 10.44
C PRO A 19 0.84 8.79 10.27
N GLY A 20 1.97 8.23 10.71
CA GLY A 20 3.29 8.84 10.70
C GLY A 20 4.32 8.08 9.88
N GLU A 21 5.56 8.57 9.94
CA GLU A 21 6.71 7.96 9.28
C GLU A 21 7.27 6.79 10.09
N GLN A 22 7.92 5.85 9.38
CA GLN A 22 8.67 4.73 9.98
C GLN A 22 7.84 3.76 10.83
N GLU A 23 6.52 3.74 10.72
CA GLU A 23 5.63 2.81 11.43
C GLU A 23 5.60 1.41 10.78
N GLY A 24 6.31 1.23 9.66
CA GLY A 24 6.49 -0.07 8.99
C GLY A 24 5.43 -0.37 7.93
N LYS A 25 4.80 0.65 7.33
CA LYS A 25 3.83 0.50 6.24
C LYS A 25 4.41 -0.29 5.05
N THR A 26 5.60 0.10 4.55
CA THR A 26 6.29 -0.56 3.43
C THR A 26 6.62 -2.02 3.76
N PHE A 27 7.16 -2.28 4.94
CA PHE A 27 7.42 -3.65 5.41
C PHE A 27 6.13 -4.48 5.46
N THR A 28 5.04 -3.90 5.97
CA THR A 28 3.73 -4.56 6.02
C THR A 28 3.18 -4.83 4.61
N ALA A 29 3.29 -3.86 3.69
CA ALA A 29 2.82 -4.01 2.31
C ALA A 29 3.56 -5.14 1.57
N VAL A 30 4.89 -5.17 1.67
CA VAL A 30 5.74 -6.22 1.06
C VAL A 30 5.42 -7.61 1.62
N ASN A 31 5.32 -7.75 2.95
CA ASN A 31 5.01 -9.04 3.57
C ASN A 31 3.58 -9.51 3.28
N LEU A 32 2.62 -8.59 3.21
CA LEU A 32 1.26 -8.90 2.80
C LEU A 32 1.24 -9.38 1.34
N ALA A 33 1.94 -8.69 0.45
CA ALA A 33 2.07 -9.09 -0.96
C ALA A 33 2.70 -10.48 -1.09
N ALA A 34 3.81 -10.72 -0.40
CA ALA A 34 4.47 -12.03 -0.41
C ALA A 34 3.53 -13.14 0.10
N SER A 35 2.82 -12.89 1.21
CA SER A 35 1.86 -13.84 1.78
C SER A 35 0.72 -14.18 0.81
N ILE A 36 0.19 -13.18 0.08
CA ILE A 36 -0.84 -13.39 -0.94
C ILE A 36 -0.29 -14.20 -2.11
N ALA A 37 0.92 -13.87 -2.59
CA ALA A 37 1.55 -14.52 -3.72
C ALA A 37 1.90 -15.99 -3.49
N MET A 38 2.00 -16.43 -2.24
CA MET A 38 2.21 -17.84 -1.87
C MET A 38 0.95 -18.70 -2.08
N ASP A 39 -0.24 -18.08 -2.15
CA ASP A 39 -1.46 -18.79 -2.56
C ASP A 39 -1.41 -19.01 -4.08
N VAL A 40 -1.40 -20.26 -4.51
CA VAL A 40 -1.29 -20.65 -5.93
C VAL A 40 -2.44 -20.12 -6.80
N THR A 41 -3.54 -19.74 -6.18
CA THR A 41 -4.73 -19.21 -6.87
C THR A 41 -4.71 -17.69 -7.02
N GLN A 42 -3.82 -17.00 -6.31
CA GLN A 42 -3.76 -15.55 -6.26
C GLN A 42 -2.53 -15.00 -6.99
N SER A 43 -2.67 -13.88 -7.63
CA SER A 43 -1.54 -13.05 -8.07
C SER A 43 -1.61 -11.70 -7.38
N VAL A 44 -0.46 -11.08 -7.16
CA VAL A 44 -0.38 -9.77 -6.51
C VAL A 44 0.54 -8.85 -7.32
N LEU A 45 0.11 -7.61 -7.46
CA LEU A 45 0.93 -6.50 -7.90
C LEU A 45 1.13 -5.57 -6.70
N LEU A 46 2.36 -5.38 -6.26
CA LEU A 46 2.72 -4.34 -5.31
C LEU A 46 3.24 -3.13 -6.09
N VAL A 47 2.68 -1.98 -5.83
CA VAL A 47 3.08 -0.70 -6.44
C VAL A 47 3.63 0.19 -5.35
N ASP A 48 4.88 0.64 -5.49
CA ASP A 48 5.44 1.68 -4.64
C ASP A 48 4.93 3.05 -5.10
N ALA A 49 3.87 3.51 -4.44
CA ALA A 49 3.25 4.80 -4.68
C ALA A 49 3.68 5.88 -3.66
N ASN A 50 4.67 5.59 -2.82
CA ASN A 50 5.33 6.58 -1.99
C ASN A 50 6.38 7.36 -2.79
N LEU A 51 5.95 8.07 -3.83
CA LEU A 51 6.82 8.76 -4.78
C LEU A 51 7.69 9.87 -4.16
N ARG A 52 7.41 10.29 -2.92
CA ARG A 52 8.28 11.22 -2.18
C ARG A 52 9.54 10.53 -1.66
N HIS A 53 9.40 9.29 -1.22
CA HIS A 53 10.47 8.46 -0.68
C HIS A 53 10.27 7.01 -1.10
N PRO A 54 10.48 6.69 -2.41
CA PRO A 54 10.35 5.32 -2.88
C PRO A 54 11.37 4.43 -2.18
N SER A 55 10.94 3.29 -1.64
CA SER A 55 11.82 2.43 -0.83
C SER A 55 11.53 0.93 -0.96
N VAL A 56 10.50 0.54 -1.70
CA VAL A 56 10.18 -0.88 -1.86
C VAL A 56 11.30 -1.62 -2.60
N HIS A 57 11.96 -0.98 -3.57
CA HIS A 57 13.08 -1.55 -4.32
C HIS A 57 14.25 -1.98 -3.43
N GLU A 58 14.51 -1.24 -2.34
CA GLU A 58 15.58 -1.55 -1.37
C GLU A 58 15.35 -2.90 -0.68
N MET A 59 14.09 -3.28 -0.43
CA MET A 59 13.75 -4.55 0.20
C MET A 59 14.02 -5.78 -0.69
N PHE A 60 14.32 -5.56 -1.96
CA PHE A 60 14.63 -6.59 -2.95
C PHE A 60 16.04 -6.44 -3.54
N ASP A 61 16.89 -5.60 -2.94
CA ASP A 61 18.26 -5.32 -3.38
C ASP A 61 18.36 -4.92 -4.88
N LEU A 62 17.37 -4.18 -5.40
CA LEU A 62 17.31 -3.83 -6.81
C LEU A 62 18.23 -2.65 -7.19
N GLY A 63 18.82 -1.96 -6.20
CA GLY A 63 19.55 -0.72 -6.44
C GLY A 63 18.66 0.40 -7.01
N GLU A 64 19.26 1.40 -7.64
CA GLU A 64 18.50 2.42 -8.37
C GLU A 64 17.84 1.80 -9.59
N CYS A 65 16.54 1.99 -9.72
CA CYS A 65 15.74 1.43 -10.80
C CYS A 65 14.65 2.39 -11.27
N GLN A 66 14.23 2.24 -12.51
CA GLN A 66 13.05 2.92 -13.02
C GLN A 66 11.78 2.32 -12.42
N GLY A 67 10.69 3.08 -12.41
CA GLY A 67 9.43 2.63 -11.82
C GLY A 67 8.24 3.51 -12.16
N LEU A 68 7.28 3.59 -11.22
CA LEU A 68 6.02 4.30 -11.40
C LEU A 68 6.21 5.77 -11.81
N ALA A 69 7.22 6.46 -11.27
CA ALA A 69 7.54 7.84 -11.66
C ALA A 69 7.90 7.95 -13.15
N ASP A 70 8.69 7.02 -13.67
CA ASP A 70 9.11 7.02 -15.08
C ASP A 70 7.95 6.66 -16.02
N TYR A 71 7.05 5.77 -15.57
CA TYR A 71 5.80 5.51 -16.27
C TYR A 71 4.94 6.79 -16.35
N LEU A 72 4.74 7.48 -15.24
CA LEU A 72 3.81 8.63 -15.17
C LEU A 72 4.34 9.86 -15.89
N LEU A 73 5.65 10.12 -15.83
CA LEU A 73 6.26 11.38 -16.25
C LEU A 73 7.02 11.31 -17.57
N ASP A 74 7.57 10.13 -17.92
CA ASP A 74 8.46 9.97 -19.08
C ASP A 74 7.92 8.99 -20.11
N ASP A 75 6.67 8.54 -19.96
CA ASP A 75 5.98 7.62 -20.87
C ASP A 75 6.71 6.26 -21.08
N VAL A 76 7.52 5.83 -20.11
CA VAL A 76 8.15 4.50 -20.16
C VAL A 76 7.06 3.42 -20.11
N PRO A 77 7.05 2.43 -21.02
CA PRO A 77 6.05 1.36 -21.01
C PRO A 77 6.08 0.58 -19.70
N ILE A 78 4.91 0.33 -19.11
CA ILE A 78 4.80 -0.32 -17.79
C ILE A 78 5.42 -1.71 -17.76
N GLU A 79 5.36 -2.44 -18.89
CA GLU A 79 5.90 -3.79 -19.02
C GLU A 79 7.41 -3.84 -18.83
N GLN A 80 8.13 -2.74 -19.08
CA GLN A 80 9.57 -2.63 -18.89
C GLN A 80 9.95 -2.33 -17.45
N LEU A 81 8.99 -1.89 -16.63
CA LEU A 81 9.18 -1.45 -15.25
C LEU A 81 8.80 -2.52 -14.23
N LEU A 82 8.09 -3.57 -14.67
CA LEU A 82 7.65 -4.65 -13.79
C LEU A 82 8.81 -5.58 -13.43
N VAL A 83 8.96 -5.82 -12.13
CA VAL A 83 9.97 -6.73 -11.57
C VAL A 83 9.30 -7.97 -11.00
N HIS A 84 9.92 -9.13 -11.19
CA HIS A 84 9.47 -10.40 -10.64
C HIS A 84 10.45 -10.89 -9.57
N PRO A 85 10.14 -10.70 -8.26
CA PRO A 85 11.04 -11.07 -7.18
C PRO A 85 11.25 -12.60 -6.99
N GLY A 86 10.55 -13.44 -7.78
CA GLY A 86 10.66 -14.88 -7.66
C GLY A 86 9.84 -15.51 -6.53
N ILE A 87 8.91 -14.77 -5.93
CA ILE A 87 8.02 -15.22 -4.86
C ILE A 87 6.64 -15.53 -5.44
N GLY A 88 6.35 -16.78 -5.74
CA GLY A 88 5.04 -17.17 -6.28
C GLY A 88 4.63 -16.30 -7.48
N ARG A 89 3.40 -15.75 -7.43
CA ARG A 89 2.89 -14.83 -8.47
C ARG A 89 2.96 -13.37 -8.04
N PHE A 90 4.07 -12.99 -7.40
CA PHE A 90 4.35 -11.62 -7.00
C PHE A 90 4.96 -10.83 -8.16
N VAL A 91 4.38 -9.68 -8.44
CA VAL A 91 4.91 -8.68 -9.38
C VAL A 91 5.07 -7.38 -8.60
N LEU A 92 6.19 -6.69 -8.80
CA LEU A 92 6.51 -5.40 -8.21
C LEU A 92 6.58 -4.33 -9.30
N LEU A 93 5.95 -3.20 -9.07
CA LEU A 93 6.23 -1.94 -9.76
C LEU A 93 6.94 -1.02 -8.77
N PRO A 94 8.27 -0.83 -8.87
CA PRO A 94 9.02 0.10 -8.04
C PRO A 94 8.53 1.53 -8.19
N GLY A 95 8.84 2.39 -7.23
CA GLY A 95 8.49 3.82 -7.31
C GLY A 95 9.30 4.60 -8.32
N GLY A 96 10.54 4.15 -8.59
CA GLY A 96 11.49 4.88 -9.44
C GLY A 96 12.11 6.06 -8.68
N ARG A 97 12.34 7.15 -9.39
CA ARG A 97 12.91 8.38 -8.82
C ARG A 97 11.92 9.13 -7.91
N THR A 98 12.44 9.97 -7.02
CA THR A 98 11.65 10.87 -6.17
C THR A 98 10.90 11.92 -7.00
N VAL A 99 9.63 12.16 -6.65
CA VAL A 99 8.76 13.16 -7.30
C VAL A 99 8.28 14.18 -6.27
N SER A 100 8.58 15.46 -6.48
CA SER A 100 8.19 16.55 -5.57
C SER A 100 6.68 16.84 -5.60
N HIS A 101 6.04 16.73 -6.78
CA HIS A 101 4.59 16.91 -6.99
C HIS A 101 3.85 15.55 -7.03
N SER A 102 4.11 14.70 -6.04
CA SER A 102 3.62 13.32 -6.01
C SER A 102 2.09 13.22 -5.97
N ALA A 103 1.40 14.15 -5.29
CA ALA A 103 -0.06 14.16 -5.23
C ALA A 103 -0.68 14.36 -6.63
N GLU A 104 -0.14 15.28 -7.43
CA GLU A 104 -0.58 15.52 -8.81
C GLU A 104 -0.26 14.31 -9.70
N ALA A 105 0.91 13.70 -9.53
CA ALA A 105 1.28 12.50 -10.29
C ALA A 105 0.34 11.33 -9.99
N LEU A 106 0.00 11.10 -8.72
CA LEU A 106 -0.91 10.03 -8.29
C LEU A 106 -2.38 10.26 -8.71
N THR A 107 -2.77 11.50 -8.94
CA THR A 107 -4.12 11.85 -9.43
C THR A 107 -4.16 12.16 -10.93
N SER A 108 -3.06 11.97 -11.63
CA SER A 108 -3.00 12.19 -13.08
C SER A 108 -3.94 11.24 -13.83
N PRO A 109 -4.49 11.66 -14.99
CA PRO A 109 -5.31 10.78 -15.82
C PRO A 109 -4.64 9.45 -16.15
N LYS A 110 -3.31 9.45 -16.31
CA LYS A 110 -2.51 8.26 -16.60
C LYS A 110 -2.48 7.28 -15.42
N MET A 111 -2.32 7.80 -14.20
CA MET A 111 -2.39 6.98 -12.98
C MET A 111 -3.79 6.38 -12.78
N LEU A 112 -4.83 7.17 -13.00
CA LEU A 112 -6.22 6.71 -12.86
C LEU A 112 -6.55 5.64 -13.90
N ALA A 113 -6.09 5.80 -15.14
CA ALA A 113 -6.24 4.78 -16.18
C ALA A 113 -5.52 3.47 -15.79
N LEU A 114 -4.33 3.55 -15.20
CA LEU A 114 -3.61 2.39 -14.69
C LEU A 114 -4.40 1.65 -13.59
N VAL A 115 -4.96 2.37 -12.63
CA VAL A 115 -5.78 1.78 -11.56
C VAL A 115 -7.01 1.09 -12.14
N GLU A 116 -7.72 1.73 -13.07
CA GLU A 116 -8.89 1.17 -13.72
C GLU A 116 -8.54 -0.07 -14.57
N GLU A 117 -7.45 -0.04 -15.32
CA GLU A 117 -6.96 -1.21 -16.04
C GLU A 117 -6.64 -2.36 -15.09
N CYS A 118 -5.98 -2.08 -13.98
CA CYS A 118 -5.68 -3.07 -12.94
C CYS A 118 -6.95 -3.68 -12.34
N LYS A 119 -7.99 -2.88 -12.07
CA LYS A 119 -9.27 -3.34 -11.53
C LYS A 119 -9.99 -4.30 -12.49
N HIS A 120 -10.04 -3.98 -13.75
CA HIS A 120 -10.91 -4.67 -14.71
C HIS A 120 -10.24 -5.83 -15.44
N ARG A 121 -8.94 -5.71 -15.76
CA ARG A 121 -8.23 -6.70 -16.58
C ARG A 121 -7.88 -7.99 -15.85
N TYR A 122 -7.76 -7.95 -14.52
CA TYR A 122 -7.25 -9.06 -13.72
C TYR A 122 -8.05 -9.23 -12.42
N GLN A 123 -9.27 -9.74 -12.51
CA GLN A 123 -10.17 -9.94 -11.35
C GLN A 123 -9.58 -10.86 -10.26
N SER A 124 -8.64 -11.74 -10.60
CA SER A 124 -7.93 -12.61 -9.65
C SER A 124 -6.63 -12.01 -9.12
N ARG A 125 -6.31 -10.75 -9.50
CA ARG A 125 -5.08 -10.07 -9.07
C ARG A 125 -5.40 -9.09 -7.95
N MET A 126 -4.70 -9.23 -6.84
CA MET A 126 -4.67 -8.21 -5.78
C MET A 126 -3.67 -7.13 -6.15
N ILE A 127 -4.07 -5.88 -6.03
CA ILE A 127 -3.20 -4.72 -6.21
C ILE A 127 -3.03 -4.04 -4.87
N LEU A 128 -1.78 -3.94 -4.42
CA LEU A 128 -1.41 -3.24 -3.19
C LEU A 128 -0.61 -1.99 -3.54
N PHE A 129 -1.02 -0.86 -3.00
CA PHE A 129 -0.29 0.40 -3.11
C PHE A 129 0.40 0.71 -1.78
N ASP A 130 1.74 0.74 -1.74
CA ASP A 130 2.47 1.31 -0.61
C ASP A 130 2.44 2.82 -0.73
N LEU A 131 1.74 3.47 0.20
CA LEU A 131 1.45 4.90 0.18
C LEU A 131 2.30 5.66 1.21
N PRO A 132 2.52 6.96 1.04
CA PRO A 132 3.19 7.79 2.05
C PRO A 132 2.38 7.88 3.35
N PRO A 133 2.98 8.44 4.44
CA PRO A 133 2.26 8.64 5.69
C PRO A 133 1.11 9.65 5.54
N LEU A 134 -0.08 9.27 5.99
CA LEU A 134 -1.33 10.00 5.77
C LEU A 134 -1.34 11.41 6.36
N LEU A 135 -0.79 11.59 7.57
CA LEU A 135 -0.83 12.87 8.26
C LEU A 135 0.32 13.82 7.86
N LYS A 136 1.20 13.38 6.96
CA LYS A 136 2.37 14.13 6.51
C LYS A 136 2.24 14.71 5.11
N THR A 137 1.39 14.10 4.28
CA THR A 137 1.23 14.49 2.87
C THR A 137 -0.24 14.49 2.47
N SER A 138 -0.59 15.22 1.42
CA SER A 138 -1.92 15.20 0.82
C SER A 138 -2.13 14.01 -0.14
N ASP A 139 -1.07 13.31 -0.48
CA ASP A 139 -1.00 12.27 -1.51
C ASP A 139 -2.05 11.16 -1.27
N VAL A 140 -2.12 10.66 -0.02
CA VAL A 140 -3.05 9.59 0.32
C VAL A 140 -4.49 10.04 0.19
N LEU A 141 -4.83 11.24 0.70
CA LEU A 141 -6.19 11.76 0.63
C LEU A 141 -6.64 12.04 -0.81
N ALA A 142 -5.72 12.49 -1.64
CA ALA A 142 -6.00 12.73 -3.06
C ALA A 142 -6.21 11.42 -3.83
N PHE A 143 -5.47 10.37 -3.51
CA PHE A 143 -5.51 9.08 -4.20
C PHE A 143 -6.54 8.09 -3.62
N ALA A 144 -6.88 8.21 -2.34
CA ALA A 144 -7.78 7.29 -1.62
C ALA A 144 -9.13 7.02 -2.32
N PRO A 145 -9.80 7.99 -2.98
CA PRO A 145 -11.07 7.73 -3.68
C PRO A 145 -10.99 6.69 -4.80
N HIS A 146 -9.79 6.39 -5.30
CA HIS A 146 -9.55 5.42 -6.37
C HIS A 146 -9.24 4.01 -5.87
N LEU A 147 -9.14 3.84 -4.56
CA LEU A 147 -8.90 2.57 -3.87
C LEU A 147 -10.23 1.96 -3.39
N ASP A 148 -10.27 0.64 -3.29
CA ASP A 148 -11.43 -0.05 -2.72
C ASP A 148 -11.42 0.02 -1.19
N ALA A 149 -10.22 -0.02 -0.58
CA ALA A 149 -10.04 0.14 0.86
C ALA A 149 -8.61 0.55 1.22
N LEU A 150 -8.43 1.03 2.47
CA LEU A 150 -7.13 1.35 3.05
C LEU A 150 -6.85 0.47 4.28
N LEU A 151 -5.63 -0.03 4.37
CA LEU A 151 -5.06 -0.68 5.54
C LEU A 151 -4.18 0.33 6.28
N LEU A 152 -4.48 0.57 7.56
CA LEU A 152 -3.72 1.51 8.39
C LEU A 152 -2.70 0.74 9.23
N VAL A 153 -1.42 1.07 9.11
CA VAL A 153 -0.34 0.48 9.91
C VAL A 153 0.04 1.44 11.02
N VAL A 154 0.11 0.95 12.24
CA VAL A 154 0.50 1.72 13.44
C VAL A 154 1.61 0.98 14.18
N GLU A 155 2.48 1.72 14.87
CA GLU A 155 3.57 1.16 15.67
C GLU A 155 3.17 1.10 17.14
N GLU A 156 3.33 -0.09 17.75
CA GLU A 156 3.09 -0.26 19.18
C GLU A 156 4.00 0.66 20.01
N GLY A 157 3.41 1.33 21.00
CA GLY A 157 4.13 2.20 21.92
C GLY A 157 4.64 3.53 21.33
N ARG A 158 4.48 3.76 20.01
CA ARG A 158 4.93 5.00 19.34
C ARG A 158 3.80 5.80 18.71
N THR A 159 2.89 5.14 17.97
CA THR A 159 1.76 5.83 17.35
C THR A 159 0.76 6.26 18.42
N LYS A 160 0.48 7.55 18.50
CA LYS A 160 -0.48 8.09 19.47
C LYS A 160 -1.91 7.77 19.05
N ALA A 161 -2.78 7.51 20.03
CA ALA A 161 -4.20 7.27 19.78
C ALA A 161 -4.86 8.43 19.02
N GLU A 162 -4.51 9.66 19.35
CA GLU A 162 -4.99 10.89 18.69
C GLU A 162 -4.63 10.91 17.19
N ASP A 163 -3.43 10.46 16.82
CA ASP A 163 -2.99 10.38 15.42
C ASP A 163 -3.77 9.30 14.66
N VAL A 164 -4.05 8.18 15.32
CA VAL A 164 -4.89 7.11 14.74
C VAL A 164 -6.32 7.60 14.51
N GLU A 165 -6.93 8.25 15.49
CA GLU A 165 -8.28 8.81 15.39
C GLU A 165 -8.37 9.85 14.28
N ARG A 166 -7.38 10.75 14.21
CA ARG A 166 -7.28 11.76 13.16
C ARG A 166 -7.13 11.13 11.79
N ALA A 167 -6.24 10.15 11.62
CA ALA A 167 -6.04 9.43 10.38
C ALA A 167 -7.34 8.73 9.93
N LEU A 168 -8.00 8.01 10.84
CA LEU A 168 -9.25 7.32 10.56
C LEU A 168 -10.38 8.30 10.18
N SER A 169 -10.47 9.46 10.84
CA SER A 169 -11.49 10.46 10.53
C SER A 169 -11.33 11.04 9.13
N LEU A 170 -10.08 11.23 8.67
CA LEU A 170 -9.78 11.72 7.33
C LEU A 170 -10.08 10.68 6.25
N ILE A 171 -9.66 9.42 6.47
CA ILE A 171 -9.85 8.34 5.49
C ILE A 171 -11.33 8.00 5.30
N LYS A 172 -12.10 7.87 6.38
CA LYS A 172 -13.50 7.43 6.34
C LYS A 172 -14.41 8.29 5.47
N GLN A 173 -14.00 9.49 5.14
CA GLN A 173 -14.75 10.40 4.26
C GLN A 173 -14.62 10.03 2.78
N SER A 174 -13.57 9.31 2.40
CA SER A 174 -13.22 9.03 1.00
C SER A 174 -13.15 7.55 0.65
N THR A 175 -12.74 6.70 1.60
CA THR A 175 -12.45 5.28 1.30
C THR A 175 -12.72 4.41 2.54
N PRO A 176 -13.28 3.19 2.37
CA PRO A 176 -13.44 2.24 3.45
C PRO A 176 -12.11 1.88 4.11
N VAL A 177 -12.11 1.74 5.43
CA VAL A 177 -10.97 1.22 6.19
C VAL A 177 -11.09 -0.29 6.32
N LEU A 178 -10.16 -1.02 5.73
CA LEU A 178 -10.09 -2.48 5.80
C LEU A 178 -9.80 -2.95 7.23
N GLY A 179 -8.93 -2.24 7.92
CA GLY A 179 -8.53 -2.51 9.31
C GLY A 179 -7.26 -1.76 9.69
N THR A 180 -6.82 -2.03 10.92
CA THR A 180 -5.55 -1.52 11.45
C THR A 180 -4.61 -2.67 11.76
N VAL A 181 -3.34 -2.55 11.39
CA VAL A 181 -2.26 -3.48 11.73
C VAL A 181 -1.38 -2.83 12.78
N VAL A 182 -1.22 -3.47 13.92
CA VAL A 182 -0.24 -3.06 14.93
C VAL A 182 1.08 -3.74 14.61
N ASN A 183 2.09 -2.95 14.29
CA ASN A 183 3.43 -3.39 13.92
C ASN A 183 4.42 -3.18 15.07
N LYS A 184 5.59 -3.82 14.96
CA LYS A 184 6.69 -3.74 15.94
C LYS A 184 6.27 -4.10 17.37
N VAL A 185 5.33 -5.03 17.49
CA VAL A 185 4.87 -5.54 18.79
C VAL A 185 6.05 -6.22 19.49
N GLY A 186 6.48 -5.65 20.64
CA GLY A 186 7.53 -6.27 21.46
C GLY A 186 7.06 -7.62 21.99
N HIS A 187 8.00 -8.55 22.24
CA HIS A 187 7.72 -9.87 22.83
C HIS A 187 7.34 -9.80 24.32
N ALA A 188 6.63 -8.77 24.77
CA ALA A 188 5.98 -8.76 26.06
C ALA A 188 4.63 -9.45 25.88
N THR A 189 4.53 -10.69 26.39
CA THR A 189 3.33 -11.49 26.62
C THR A 189 2.00 -10.74 26.37
N ALA A 190 1.57 -10.67 25.13
CA ALA A 190 0.27 -10.12 24.77
C ALA A 190 -0.80 -11.10 25.26
N THR A 191 -1.40 -10.82 26.39
CA THR A 191 -2.58 -11.55 26.87
C THR A 191 -3.72 -11.28 25.86
N PRO A 192 -4.50 -12.30 25.45
CA PRO A 192 -5.58 -12.16 24.44
C PRO A 192 -6.64 -11.10 24.75
N ALA A 193 -6.69 -10.59 25.98
CA ALA A 193 -7.63 -9.56 26.43
C ALA A 193 -7.36 -8.17 25.86
N THR A 194 -6.11 -7.86 25.47
CA THR A 194 -5.73 -6.53 24.98
C THR A 194 -6.13 -6.30 23.53
N MET A 195 -6.27 -7.37 22.74
CA MET A 195 -6.68 -7.29 21.33
C MET A 195 -8.18 -7.00 21.11
N LYS A 196 -9.04 -7.25 22.10
CA LYS A 196 -10.50 -7.07 21.96
C LYS A 196 -10.99 -5.62 22.09
N ARG A 197 -10.15 -4.69 22.53
CA ARG A 197 -10.53 -3.29 22.77
C ARG A 197 -10.19 -2.31 21.64
N MET A 198 -9.53 -2.77 20.56
CA MET A 198 -9.09 -1.93 19.44
C MET A 198 -9.78 -2.24 18.09
N ILE A 199 -10.93 -2.93 18.12
CA ILE A 199 -11.75 -3.21 16.94
C ILE A 199 -13.04 -2.40 17.01
#